data_338ba365bcf4519f6438e63549ce4a90
#
_entry.id   338ba365bcf4519f6438e63549ce4a90
#
_cell.length_a   1.000
_cell.length_b   1.000
_cell.length_c   1.000
_cell.angle_alpha   90.00
_cell.angle_beta   90.00
_cell.angle_gamma   90.00
#
_symmetry.space_group_name_H-M   'P 1'
#
loop_
_entity.id
_entity.type
_entity.pdbx_description
1 polymer ?
#
loop_
_entity_poly.entity_id
_entity_poly.type
_entity_poly.pdbx_seq_one_letter_code
_entity_poly.pdbx_strand_id
1 'polypeptide(L)'
;MKKLAIAARLLVIALAIVATACSKADNAADNTVAAATTTATADGETGKGGGIRYLNLDTVFANYTLAQEISKEGQKLMLDYQNLERQKQNEIQRLGSSIEQKRNSNGYLSQESFDADVNNFNKKQNEAANVLAARQNSITTKMAERQKVLQDSLDSFLRDLNATRHYDAVLLRESGVYFNPALDITQEVIAGLNARYTPAPAAE
;
A
#
# COMPACT_ATOMS: atom_id res chain seq x y z
N MET A 1 -34.20 -29.66 -6.86
CA MET A 1 -34.58 -28.24 -6.81
C MET A 1 -34.42 -27.73 -5.38
N LYS A 2 -33.30 -27.16 -5.00
CA LYS A 2 -33.19 -26.30 -3.79
C LYS A 2 -32.16 -25.21 -4.12
N LYS A 3 -32.69 -24.02 -4.33
CA LYS A 3 -31.92 -22.79 -4.61
C LYS A 3 -31.23 -22.36 -3.32
N LEU A 4 -29.89 -22.36 -3.29
CA LEU A 4 -29.13 -21.76 -2.21
C LEU A 4 -28.83 -20.30 -2.58
N ALA A 5 -29.56 -19.39 -1.95
CA ALA A 5 -29.33 -17.96 -2.05
C ALA A 5 -28.12 -17.59 -1.18
N ILE A 6 -27.06 -17.10 -1.82
CA ILE A 6 -25.91 -16.50 -1.10
C ILE A 6 -26.26 -15.04 -0.85
N ALA A 7 -26.58 -14.72 0.42
CA ALA A 7 -26.87 -13.37 0.88
C ALA A 7 -25.54 -12.59 1.02
N ALA A 8 -25.37 -11.58 0.17
CA ALA A 8 -24.34 -10.58 0.33
C ALA A 8 -24.66 -9.69 1.55
N ARG A 9 -23.83 -9.76 2.59
CA ARG A 9 -23.90 -8.83 3.74
C ARG A 9 -23.05 -7.60 3.42
N LEU A 10 -23.73 -6.54 2.98
CA LEU A 10 -23.19 -5.18 2.97
C LEU A 10 -23.21 -4.63 4.41
N LEU A 11 -22.04 -4.38 4.97
CA LEU A 11 -21.87 -3.72 6.26
C LEU A 11 -21.86 -2.21 6.03
N VAL A 12 -23.01 -1.56 6.28
CA VAL A 12 -23.14 -0.11 6.29
C VAL A 12 -22.72 0.40 7.66
N ILE A 13 -21.59 1.10 7.73
CA ILE A 13 -21.18 1.83 8.93
C ILE A 13 -21.87 3.18 8.92
N ALA A 14 -22.88 3.34 9.76
CA ALA A 14 -23.55 4.61 9.99
C ALA A 14 -22.72 5.48 10.95
N LEU A 15 -22.24 6.63 10.45
CA LEU A 15 -21.57 7.66 11.23
C LEU A 15 -22.62 8.52 11.92
N ALA A 16 -22.76 8.39 13.25
CA ALA A 16 -23.63 9.22 14.06
C ALA A 16 -22.93 10.57 14.35
N ILE A 17 -23.48 11.64 13.80
CA ILE A 17 -23.09 13.03 14.11
C ILE A 17 -23.85 13.43 15.38
N VAL A 18 -23.14 13.64 16.49
CA VAL A 18 -23.70 14.25 17.71
C VAL A 18 -23.52 15.76 17.60
N ALA A 19 -24.60 16.46 17.34
CA ALA A 19 -24.66 17.92 17.45
C ALA A 19 -24.91 18.30 18.91
N THR A 20 -23.94 18.92 19.57
CA THR A 20 -24.12 19.53 20.89
C THR A 20 -24.37 21.02 20.74
N ALA A 21 -25.54 21.44 21.15
CA ALA A 21 -26.00 22.82 21.12
C ALA A 21 -25.26 23.68 22.17
N CYS A 22 -24.75 24.84 21.74
CA CYS A 22 -24.26 25.88 22.63
C CYS A 22 -25.41 26.65 23.25
N SER A 23 -25.50 26.68 24.56
CA SER A 23 -26.30 27.65 25.30
C SER A 23 -25.49 28.93 25.54
N LYS A 24 -26.14 30.03 25.24
CA LYS A 24 -25.73 31.41 25.40
C LYS A 24 -25.80 31.80 26.88
N ALA A 25 -24.74 32.40 27.41
CA ALA A 25 -24.79 33.18 28.64
C ALA A 25 -24.01 34.49 28.43
N ASP A 26 -24.75 35.58 28.46
CA ASP A 26 -24.24 36.94 28.48
C ASP A 26 -23.54 37.21 29.81
N ASN A 27 -22.35 37.75 29.81
CA ASN A 27 -21.85 38.63 30.87
C ASN A 27 -20.81 39.60 30.29
N ALA A 28 -21.18 40.85 30.33
CA ALA A 28 -20.33 41.99 30.04
C ALA A 28 -19.34 42.19 31.19
N ALA A 29 -18.07 42.19 30.86
CA ALA A 29 -17.02 42.84 31.70
C ALA A 29 -15.96 43.43 30.76
N ASP A 30 -15.91 44.70 30.78
CA ASP A 30 -14.92 45.61 30.21
C ASP A 30 -13.50 45.16 30.62
N ASN A 31 -12.66 44.82 29.67
CA ASN A 31 -11.21 44.72 29.87
C ASN A 31 -10.51 45.21 28.60
N THR A 32 -10.16 46.49 28.62
CA THR A 32 -9.20 47.12 27.72
C THR A 32 -7.87 46.35 27.81
N VAL A 33 -7.64 45.46 26.85
CA VAL A 33 -6.32 44.90 26.64
C VAL A 33 -5.63 45.71 25.55
N ALA A 34 -4.59 46.41 25.97
CA ALA A 34 -3.68 47.14 25.10
C ALA A 34 -3.20 46.23 23.95
N ALA A 35 -3.47 46.61 22.74
CA ALA A 35 -2.90 46.01 21.54
C ALA A 35 -1.37 46.19 21.57
N ALA A 36 -0.66 45.19 22.00
CA ALA A 36 0.76 45.06 21.72
C ALA A 36 0.90 44.76 20.22
N THR A 37 1.11 45.79 19.44
CA THR A 37 1.55 45.70 18.05
C THR A 37 2.96 45.12 18.05
N THR A 38 3.09 43.81 18.04
CA THR A 38 4.33 43.16 17.64
C THR A 38 4.43 43.26 16.13
N THR A 39 5.11 44.29 15.68
CA THR A 39 5.69 44.36 14.33
C THR A 39 6.64 43.15 14.20
N ALA A 40 6.14 42.09 13.60
CA ALA A 40 7.00 41.01 13.12
C ALA A 40 7.75 41.59 11.92
N THR A 41 8.94 42.14 12.18
CA THR A 41 9.94 42.38 11.15
C THR A 41 10.26 41.05 10.49
N ALA A 42 9.81 40.90 9.25
CA ALA A 42 10.25 39.82 8.38
C ALA A 42 11.67 40.17 7.91
N ASP A 43 12.64 40.07 8.81
CA ASP A 43 14.04 39.99 8.42
C ASP A 43 14.31 38.52 8.08
N GLY A 44 14.52 38.32 6.78
CA GLY A 44 15.03 37.05 6.25
C GLY A 44 16.43 36.77 6.77
N GLU A 45 16.54 36.27 7.96
CA GLU A 45 17.79 35.71 8.47
C GLU A 45 17.98 34.31 7.90
N THR A 46 18.71 34.26 6.79
CA THR A 46 19.41 33.07 6.32
C THR A 46 20.48 32.71 7.33
N GLY A 47 20.12 32.05 8.42
CA GLY A 47 21.13 31.70 9.40
C GLY A 47 20.63 30.81 10.51
N LYS A 48 21.13 29.59 10.52
CA LYS A 48 21.09 28.57 11.57
C LYS A 48 19.77 27.82 11.71
N GLY A 49 19.82 26.60 11.29
CA GLY A 49 19.04 25.44 11.61
C GLY A 49 17.93 25.67 12.63
N GLY A 50 16.73 25.38 12.22
CA GLY A 50 15.52 25.51 12.99
C GLY A 50 14.39 25.88 12.04
N GLY A 51 13.25 25.36 12.31
CA GLY A 51 12.05 25.64 11.55
C GLY A 51 11.38 24.39 11.00
N ILE A 52 10.10 24.53 10.77
CA ILE A 52 9.29 23.47 10.21
C ILE A 52 9.50 23.44 8.70
N ARG A 53 9.62 22.24 8.15
CA ARG A 53 9.60 21.96 6.72
C ARG A 53 8.48 20.97 6.41
N TYR A 54 8.15 20.84 5.14
CA TYR A 54 7.23 19.78 4.71
C TYR A 54 7.72 19.07 3.46
N LEU A 55 7.23 17.87 3.25
CA LEU A 55 7.42 17.10 2.03
C LEU A 55 6.10 16.50 1.56
N ASN A 56 5.97 16.34 0.25
CA ASN A 56 4.90 15.60 -0.38
C ASN A 56 5.36 14.15 -0.61
N LEU A 57 4.86 13.22 0.22
CA LEU A 57 5.30 11.84 0.21
C LEU A 57 4.93 11.13 -1.09
N ASP A 58 3.76 11.42 -1.66
CA ASP A 58 3.32 10.84 -2.94
C ASP A 58 4.27 11.27 -4.07
N THR A 59 4.66 12.55 -4.09
CA THR A 59 5.63 13.06 -5.07
C THR A 59 7.02 12.44 -4.86
N VAL A 60 7.45 12.25 -3.61
CA VAL A 60 8.70 11.54 -3.31
C VAL A 60 8.65 10.12 -3.87
N PHE A 61 7.63 9.34 -3.55
CA PHE A 61 7.55 7.95 -4.00
C PHE A 61 7.32 7.81 -5.51
N ALA A 62 6.64 8.75 -6.14
CA ALA A 62 6.50 8.77 -7.60
C ALA A 62 7.83 8.98 -8.34
N ASN A 63 8.79 9.68 -7.71
CA ASN A 63 10.06 10.06 -8.32
C ASN A 63 11.29 9.39 -7.69
N TYR A 64 11.13 8.59 -6.64
CA TYR A 64 12.22 7.83 -6.05
C TYR A 64 12.41 6.50 -6.78
N THR A 65 13.60 6.28 -7.31
CA THR A 65 13.93 5.11 -8.14
C THR A 65 13.61 3.78 -7.44
N LEU A 66 13.98 3.63 -6.16
CA LEU A 66 13.65 2.43 -5.38
C LEU A 66 12.12 2.20 -5.30
N ALA A 67 11.34 3.25 -5.07
CA ALA A 67 9.88 3.15 -5.00
C ALA A 67 9.27 2.70 -6.34
N GLN A 68 9.80 3.24 -7.45
CA GLN A 68 9.40 2.84 -8.80
C GLN A 68 9.76 1.38 -9.10
N GLU A 69 10.93 0.91 -8.65
CA GLU A 69 11.34 -0.49 -8.82
C GLU A 69 10.45 -1.43 -7.99
N ILE A 70 10.13 -1.07 -6.74
CA ILE A 70 9.20 -1.83 -5.89
C ILE A 70 7.82 -1.91 -6.55
N SER A 71 7.34 -0.81 -7.13
CA SER A 71 6.06 -0.79 -7.86
C SER A 71 6.08 -1.73 -9.07
N LYS A 72 7.14 -1.70 -9.88
CA LYS A 72 7.32 -2.61 -11.02
C LYS A 72 7.41 -4.07 -10.58
N GLU A 73 8.13 -4.34 -9.50
CA GLU A 73 8.24 -5.68 -8.90
C GLU A 73 6.87 -6.19 -8.45
N GLY A 74 6.07 -5.34 -7.77
CA GLY A 74 4.71 -5.67 -7.36
C GLY A 74 3.79 -6.00 -8.54
N GLN A 75 3.85 -5.20 -9.59
CA GLN A 75 3.09 -5.46 -10.83
C GLN A 75 3.48 -6.80 -11.47
N LYS A 76 4.79 -7.11 -11.54
CA LYS A 76 5.27 -8.38 -12.07
C LYS A 76 4.79 -9.56 -11.22
N LEU A 77 4.90 -9.47 -9.90
CA LEU A 77 4.44 -10.52 -8.99
C LEU A 77 2.94 -10.79 -9.14
N MET A 78 2.13 -9.74 -9.35
CA MET A 78 0.69 -9.87 -9.57
C MET A 78 0.40 -10.55 -10.93
N LEU A 79 1.11 -10.18 -12.00
CA LEU A 79 0.97 -10.82 -13.31
C LEU A 79 1.37 -12.30 -13.26
N ASP A 80 2.47 -12.62 -12.57
CA ASP A 80 2.93 -14.00 -12.37
C ASP A 80 1.89 -14.82 -11.59
N TYR A 81 1.27 -14.23 -10.56
CA TYR A 81 0.20 -14.88 -9.81
C TYR A 81 -1.03 -15.17 -10.68
N GLN A 82 -1.48 -14.19 -11.46
CA GLN A 82 -2.61 -14.35 -12.39
C GLN A 82 -2.34 -15.43 -13.45
N ASN A 83 -1.12 -15.52 -13.95
CA ASN A 83 -0.71 -16.56 -14.90
C ASN A 83 -0.73 -17.94 -14.26
N LEU A 84 -0.21 -18.07 -13.03
CA LEU A 84 -0.25 -19.29 -12.25
C LEU A 84 -1.68 -19.76 -11.96
N GLU A 85 -2.56 -18.83 -11.54
CA GLU A 85 -3.97 -19.11 -11.30
C GLU A 85 -4.65 -19.65 -12.57
N ARG A 86 -4.46 -18.97 -13.71
CA ARG A 86 -5.01 -19.41 -15.01
C ARG A 86 -4.48 -20.77 -15.42
N GLN A 87 -3.18 -21.03 -15.21
CA GLN A 87 -2.58 -22.32 -15.49
C GLN A 87 -3.21 -23.43 -14.66
N LYS A 88 -3.38 -23.20 -13.35
CA LYS A 88 -3.99 -24.19 -12.43
C LYS A 88 -5.46 -24.43 -12.75
N GLN A 89 -6.20 -23.37 -13.05
CA GLN A 89 -7.59 -23.48 -13.48
C GLN A 89 -7.74 -24.30 -14.78
N ASN A 90 -6.91 -24.05 -15.77
CA ASN A 90 -6.91 -24.81 -17.02
C ASN A 90 -6.54 -26.28 -16.81
N GLU A 91 -5.58 -26.58 -15.91
CA GLU A 91 -5.20 -27.95 -15.55
C GLU A 91 -6.40 -28.71 -14.96
N ILE A 92 -7.07 -28.11 -13.97
CA ILE A 92 -8.25 -28.68 -13.31
C ILE A 92 -9.40 -28.88 -14.31
N GLN A 93 -9.67 -27.88 -15.15
CA GLN A 93 -10.72 -27.96 -16.16
C GLN A 93 -10.47 -29.09 -17.16
N ARG A 94 -9.23 -29.26 -17.64
CA ARG A 94 -8.85 -30.36 -18.56
C ARG A 94 -9.05 -31.73 -17.90
N LEU A 95 -8.66 -31.89 -16.64
CA LEU A 95 -8.86 -33.12 -15.90
C LEU A 95 -10.36 -33.45 -15.74
N GLY A 96 -11.16 -32.45 -15.34
CA GLY A 96 -12.60 -32.62 -15.22
C GLY A 96 -13.27 -32.99 -16.54
N SER A 97 -12.94 -32.29 -17.63
CA SER A 97 -13.45 -32.60 -18.97
C SER A 97 -13.04 -33.99 -19.46
N SER A 98 -11.80 -34.43 -19.15
CA SER A 98 -11.33 -35.77 -19.49
C SER A 98 -12.11 -36.87 -18.76
N ILE A 99 -12.38 -36.66 -17.46
CA ILE A 99 -13.20 -37.59 -16.67
C ILE A 99 -14.63 -37.71 -17.25
N GLU A 100 -15.22 -36.57 -17.55
CA GLU A 100 -16.57 -36.50 -18.13
C GLU A 100 -16.63 -37.20 -19.52
N GLN A 101 -15.65 -36.91 -20.38
CA GLN A 101 -15.56 -37.54 -21.70
C GLN A 101 -15.42 -39.05 -21.60
N LYS A 102 -14.52 -39.56 -20.75
CA LYS A 102 -14.35 -41.01 -20.52
C LYS A 102 -15.64 -41.64 -19.99
N ARG A 103 -16.33 -40.99 -19.05
CA ARG A 103 -17.59 -41.48 -18.51
C ARG A 103 -18.68 -41.57 -19.58
N ASN A 104 -18.82 -40.56 -20.42
CA ASN A 104 -19.86 -40.47 -21.44
C ASN A 104 -19.60 -41.42 -22.62
N SER A 105 -18.34 -41.76 -22.90
CA SER A 105 -17.93 -42.72 -23.94
C SER A 105 -17.79 -44.16 -23.45
N ASN A 106 -18.20 -44.47 -22.21
CA ASN A 106 -17.94 -45.78 -21.57
C ASN A 106 -16.44 -46.18 -21.58
N GLY A 107 -15.55 -45.16 -21.53
CA GLY A 107 -14.09 -45.38 -21.64
C GLY A 107 -13.42 -45.88 -20.38
N TYR A 108 -14.16 -46.06 -19.28
CA TYR A 108 -13.63 -46.67 -18.06
C TYR A 108 -13.79 -48.20 -18.09
N LEU A 109 -12.68 -48.91 -17.93
CA LEU A 109 -12.65 -50.37 -17.93
C LEU A 109 -13.06 -50.98 -16.60
N SER A 110 -12.95 -50.22 -15.50
CA SER A 110 -13.32 -50.64 -14.16
C SER A 110 -13.68 -49.42 -13.28
N GLN A 111 -14.40 -49.69 -12.18
CA GLN A 111 -14.69 -48.68 -11.16
C GLN A 111 -13.40 -48.11 -10.54
N GLU A 112 -12.39 -48.97 -10.34
CA GLU A 112 -11.08 -48.50 -9.82
C GLU A 112 -10.42 -47.45 -10.70
N SER A 113 -10.52 -47.60 -12.04
CA SER A 113 -9.94 -46.63 -12.97
C SER A 113 -10.66 -45.29 -12.94
N PHE A 114 -11.97 -45.27 -12.73
CA PHE A 114 -12.75 -44.05 -12.50
C PHE A 114 -12.39 -43.40 -11.19
N ASP A 115 -12.36 -44.19 -10.08
CA ASP A 115 -12.03 -43.67 -8.75
C ASP A 115 -10.61 -43.13 -8.70
N ALA A 116 -9.65 -43.71 -9.42
CA ALA A 116 -8.29 -43.20 -9.55
C ALA A 116 -8.24 -41.83 -10.21
N ASP A 117 -8.98 -41.64 -11.30
CA ASP A 117 -9.05 -40.33 -12.01
C ASP A 117 -9.74 -39.28 -11.12
N VAL A 118 -10.83 -39.63 -10.43
CA VAL A 118 -11.50 -38.72 -9.48
C VAL A 118 -10.59 -38.32 -8.31
N ASN A 119 -9.87 -39.30 -7.73
CA ASN A 119 -8.91 -39.02 -6.67
C ASN A 119 -7.76 -38.13 -7.15
N ASN A 120 -7.24 -38.35 -8.36
CA ASN A 120 -6.23 -37.48 -8.95
C ASN A 120 -6.75 -36.07 -9.18
N PHE A 121 -7.98 -35.92 -9.65
CA PHE A 121 -8.63 -34.60 -9.82
C PHE A 121 -8.74 -33.89 -8.48
N ASN A 122 -9.25 -34.52 -7.43
CA ASN A 122 -9.36 -33.93 -6.10
C ASN A 122 -7.99 -33.55 -5.52
N LYS A 123 -6.98 -34.42 -5.71
CA LYS A 123 -5.60 -34.14 -5.31
C LYS A 123 -5.08 -32.87 -6.02
N LYS A 124 -5.29 -32.75 -7.33
CA LYS A 124 -4.86 -31.60 -8.13
C LYS A 124 -5.56 -30.32 -7.75
N GLN A 125 -6.85 -30.37 -7.39
CA GLN A 125 -7.56 -29.20 -6.83
C GLN A 125 -6.93 -28.73 -5.52
N ASN A 126 -6.66 -29.65 -4.60
CA ASN A 126 -6.06 -29.32 -3.32
C ASN A 126 -4.63 -28.77 -3.48
N GLU A 127 -3.82 -29.40 -4.36
CA GLU A 127 -2.48 -28.92 -4.71
C GLU A 127 -2.52 -27.48 -5.29
N ALA A 128 -3.45 -27.23 -6.21
CA ALA A 128 -3.62 -25.90 -6.80
C ALA A 128 -3.99 -24.85 -5.74
N ALA A 129 -4.95 -25.17 -4.86
CA ALA A 129 -5.34 -24.26 -3.77
C ALA A 129 -4.15 -23.94 -2.85
N ASN A 130 -3.38 -24.96 -2.46
CA ASN A 130 -2.22 -24.80 -1.58
C ASN A 130 -1.11 -23.97 -2.24
N VAL A 131 -0.81 -24.22 -3.52
CA VAL A 131 0.20 -23.47 -4.28
C VAL A 131 -0.20 -22.00 -4.43
N LEU A 132 -1.46 -21.73 -4.75
CA LEU A 132 -1.96 -20.36 -4.88
C LEU A 132 -1.93 -19.62 -3.54
N ALA A 133 -2.36 -20.27 -2.46
CA ALA A 133 -2.29 -19.69 -1.12
C ALA A 133 -0.85 -19.39 -0.68
N ALA A 134 0.08 -20.32 -0.91
CA ALA A 134 1.50 -20.12 -0.61
C ALA A 134 2.10 -18.98 -1.44
N ARG A 135 1.74 -18.87 -2.72
CA ARG A 135 2.21 -17.77 -3.59
C ARG A 135 1.68 -16.43 -3.11
N GLN A 136 0.38 -16.34 -2.77
CA GLN A 136 -0.23 -15.14 -2.23
C GLN A 136 0.46 -14.67 -0.94
N ASN A 137 0.71 -15.59 -0.01
CA ASN A 137 1.42 -15.28 1.23
C ASN A 137 2.85 -14.78 0.96
N SER A 138 3.56 -15.43 0.03
CA SER A 138 4.90 -15.01 -0.39
C SER A 138 4.91 -13.58 -0.96
N ILE A 139 3.93 -13.22 -1.79
CA ILE A 139 3.79 -11.88 -2.35
C ILE A 139 3.55 -10.86 -1.23
N THR A 140 2.62 -11.15 -0.31
CA THR A 140 2.30 -10.27 0.81
C THR A 140 3.53 -10.01 1.69
N THR A 141 4.25 -11.06 2.07
CA THR A 141 5.47 -10.96 2.87
C THR A 141 6.53 -10.12 2.14
N LYS A 142 6.77 -10.42 0.87
CA LYS A 142 7.77 -9.71 0.08
C LYS A 142 7.43 -8.23 -0.08
N MET A 143 6.18 -7.89 -0.31
CA MET A 143 5.77 -6.49 -0.43
C MET A 143 5.87 -5.75 0.90
N ALA A 144 5.58 -6.41 2.03
CA ALA A 144 5.77 -5.83 3.36
C ALA A 144 7.26 -5.55 3.66
N GLU A 145 8.15 -6.48 3.30
CA GLU A 145 9.61 -6.29 3.40
C GLU A 145 10.10 -5.12 2.53
N ARG A 146 9.62 -5.03 1.29
CA ARG A 146 9.96 -3.92 0.39
C ARG A 146 9.47 -2.57 0.90
N GLN A 147 8.25 -2.54 1.46
CA GLN A 147 7.70 -1.34 2.09
C GLN A 147 8.55 -0.88 3.28
N LYS A 148 9.01 -1.85 4.10
CA LYS A 148 9.93 -1.54 5.21
C LYS A 148 11.25 -0.95 4.71
N VAL A 149 11.86 -1.53 3.69
CA VAL A 149 13.10 -1.01 3.08
C VAL A 149 12.92 0.42 2.58
N LEU A 150 11.77 0.71 1.96
CA LEU A 150 11.46 2.05 1.48
C LEU A 150 11.33 3.06 2.63
N GLN A 151 10.63 2.71 3.71
CA GLN A 151 10.51 3.53 4.91
C GLN A 151 11.85 3.75 5.61
N ASP A 152 12.62 2.68 5.83
CA ASP A 152 13.94 2.75 6.46
C ASP A 152 14.90 3.66 5.66
N SER A 153 14.83 3.60 4.33
CA SER A 153 15.64 4.46 3.45
C SER A 153 15.26 5.93 3.60
N LEU A 154 13.96 6.25 3.61
CA LEU A 154 13.48 7.62 3.81
C LEU A 154 13.87 8.14 5.20
N ASP A 155 13.63 7.37 6.25
CA ASP A 155 13.93 7.75 7.62
C ASP A 155 15.43 7.98 7.84
N SER A 156 16.26 7.09 7.30
CA SER A 156 17.72 7.25 7.35
C SER A 156 18.17 8.52 6.63
N PHE A 157 17.64 8.76 5.43
CA PHE A 157 17.96 9.96 4.67
C PHE A 157 17.56 11.23 5.42
N LEU A 158 16.33 11.29 5.97
CA LEU A 158 15.86 12.47 6.70
C LEU A 158 16.66 12.75 7.96
N ARG A 159 17.11 11.71 8.68
CA ARG A 159 18.01 11.88 9.85
C ARG A 159 19.34 12.50 9.44
N ASP A 160 19.97 12.00 8.37
CA ASP A 160 21.24 12.49 7.90
C ASP A 160 21.13 13.92 7.34
N LEU A 161 20.04 14.20 6.61
CA LEU A 161 19.72 15.55 6.14
C LEU A 161 19.56 16.49 7.34
N ASN A 162 18.84 16.06 8.37
CA ASN A 162 18.60 16.88 9.55
C ASN A 162 19.84 17.08 10.42
N ALA A 163 20.83 16.20 10.37
CA ALA A 163 22.11 16.41 11.05
C ALA A 163 22.86 17.66 10.55
N THR A 164 22.60 18.06 9.30
CA THR A 164 23.19 19.26 8.69
C THR A 164 22.24 20.46 8.64
N ARG A 165 20.95 20.22 8.49
CA ARG A 165 19.94 21.27 8.30
C ARG A 165 19.33 21.78 9.61
N HIS A 166 19.33 20.93 10.66
CA HIS A 166 18.79 21.23 11.99
C HIS A 166 17.33 21.70 11.98
N TYR A 167 16.48 21.05 11.17
CA TYR A 167 15.03 21.31 11.17
C TYR A 167 14.42 20.87 12.50
N ASP A 168 13.47 21.63 13.04
CA ASP A 168 12.71 21.29 14.25
C ASP A 168 11.70 20.18 13.96
N ALA A 169 11.08 20.22 12.76
CA ALA A 169 10.18 19.18 12.29
C ALA A 169 10.12 19.15 10.76
N VAL A 170 9.90 17.95 10.22
CA VAL A 170 9.50 17.73 8.83
C VAL A 170 8.11 17.11 8.84
N LEU A 171 7.14 17.83 8.28
CA LEU A 171 5.73 17.42 8.23
C LEU A 171 5.39 16.82 6.86
N LEU A 172 4.34 16.03 6.81
CA LEU A 172 3.75 15.64 5.54
C LEU A 172 2.89 16.78 4.99
N ARG A 173 2.84 16.93 3.66
CA ARG A 173 2.01 17.94 2.99
C ARG A 173 0.53 17.84 3.38
N GLU A 174 0.05 16.63 3.66
CA GLU A 174 -1.33 16.32 4.03
C GLU A 174 -1.66 16.70 5.48
N SER A 175 -0.65 17.00 6.31
CA SER A 175 -0.84 17.37 7.72
C SER A 175 -1.43 18.76 7.91
N GLY A 176 -1.48 19.59 6.87
CA GLY A 176 -1.98 20.96 6.95
C GLY A 176 -2.76 21.39 5.72
N VAL A 177 -3.64 22.36 5.91
CA VAL A 177 -4.45 22.93 4.81
C VAL A 177 -3.57 23.80 3.89
N TYR A 178 -2.60 24.52 4.47
CA TYR A 178 -1.69 25.40 3.75
C TYR A 178 -0.29 25.36 4.35
N PHE A 179 0.71 25.33 3.46
CA PHE A 179 2.10 25.52 3.78
C PHE A 179 2.71 26.52 2.79
N ASN A 180 3.61 27.39 3.29
CA ASN A 180 4.38 28.25 2.41
C ASN A 180 5.26 27.39 1.49
N PRO A 181 5.22 27.58 0.15
CA PRO A 181 6.05 26.81 -0.78
C PRO A 181 7.56 26.87 -0.52
N ALA A 182 8.04 27.94 0.12
CA ALA A 182 9.45 28.06 0.53
C ALA A 182 9.88 27.05 1.61
N LEU A 183 8.92 26.38 2.26
CA LEU A 183 9.19 25.34 3.27
C LEU A 183 9.23 23.93 2.66
N ASP A 184 9.01 23.79 1.36
CA ASP A 184 8.97 22.51 0.65
C ASP A 184 10.38 21.95 0.44
N ILE A 185 10.66 20.79 0.98
CA ILE A 185 11.92 20.07 0.78
C ILE A 185 11.76 18.82 -0.10
N THR A 186 10.61 18.63 -0.75
CA THR A 186 10.29 17.44 -1.54
C THR A 186 11.35 17.14 -2.59
N GLN A 187 11.78 18.15 -3.36
CA GLN A 187 12.79 17.97 -4.42
C GLN A 187 14.18 17.66 -3.86
N GLU A 188 14.56 18.27 -2.74
CA GLU A 188 15.82 17.98 -2.05
C GLU A 188 15.86 16.53 -1.56
N VAL A 189 14.74 16.06 -1.01
CA VAL A 189 14.59 14.67 -0.54
C VAL A 189 14.66 13.69 -1.71
N ILE A 190 13.96 13.94 -2.82
CA ILE A 190 14.01 13.10 -4.02
C ILE A 190 15.44 13.00 -4.57
N ALA A 191 16.10 14.13 -4.75
CA ALA A 191 17.45 14.18 -5.27
C ALA A 191 18.44 13.42 -4.38
N GLY A 192 18.35 13.61 -3.07
CA GLY A 192 19.23 12.94 -2.11
C GLY A 192 18.98 11.44 -1.98
N LEU A 193 17.73 11.00 -1.98
CA LEU A 193 17.38 9.57 -1.99
C LEU A 193 17.91 8.89 -3.26
N ASN A 194 17.69 9.50 -4.42
CA ASN A 194 18.17 8.95 -5.70
C ASN A 194 19.71 8.93 -5.79
N ALA A 195 20.38 9.92 -5.23
CA ALA A 195 21.85 9.95 -5.19
C ALA A 195 22.45 8.83 -4.31
N ARG A 196 21.72 8.37 -3.28
CA ARG A 196 22.16 7.27 -2.39
C ARG A 196 21.79 5.89 -2.93
N TYR A 197 20.80 5.84 -3.78
CA TYR A 197 20.30 4.58 -4.29
C TYR A 197 21.16 4.05 -5.43
N THR A 198 21.71 2.87 -5.22
CA THR A 198 22.37 2.10 -6.29
C THR A 198 21.45 0.96 -6.69
N PRO A 199 20.90 0.96 -7.92
CA PRO A 199 20.07 -0.13 -8.39
C PRO A 199 20.80 -1.47 -8.28
N ALA A 200 20.08 -2.52 -7.85
CA ALA A 200 20.62 -3.86 -7.95
C ALA A 200 20.88 -4.19 -9.42
N PRO A 201 22.00 -4.88 -9.76
CA PRO A 201 22.25 -5.31 -11.12
C PRO A 201 21.05 -6.13 -11.61
N ALA A 202 20.56 -5.82 -12.82
CA ALA A 202 19.49 -6.57 -13.43
C ALA A 202 19.92 -8.05 -13.50
N ALA A 203 19.14 -8.94 -12.87
CA ALA A 203 19.33 -10.37 -13.05
C ALA A 203 19.01 -10.69 -14.53
N GLU A 204 20.01 -11.08 -15.31
CA GLU A 204 19.88 -11.58 -16.67
C GLU A 204 19.08 -12.88 -16.73
#